data_6a083598ade044baa6d0d2f8847ee983
#
_entry.id   6a083598ade044baa6d0d2f8847ee983
#
_cell.length_a   1.000
_cell.length_b   1.000
_cell.length_c   1.000
_cell.angle_alpha   90.00
_cell.angle_beta   90.00
_cell.angle_gamma   90.00
#
_symmetry.space_group_name_H-M   'P 1'
#
loop_
_entity.id
_entity.type
_entity.pdbx_description
1 polymer ?
#
loop_
_entity_poly.entity_id
_entity_poly.type
_entity_poly.pdbx_seq_one_letter_code
_entity_poly.pdbx_strand_id
1 'polypeptide(L)'
;DPLNDEALVSLARRGLAAEGLAAGAGDAVDQPGADFTEALEVLAVSAAGDGRHLLTTLEVAISLARARCGAGVHGDRVVLSIEDVEGAMGAKAVRYGVDAHYDVASAFIKSIRGSDPDAGLYWLARMLEAGEDPRFIARRLVISASEDIGEADPMALVVATAGAQAVEFVGLPEARINLAQVVVHLSQAPKSNRAYLAIGEAIGDVGRGLVGEVPPPLRDTSGQASKRLGHGAGYRYPHDDPSGWVDQQYLPDLVAGRTYYRPGDHGYEARVAARLAARGAVPSA
;
A
#
# COMPACT_ATOMS: atom_id res chain seq x y z
N ASP A 1 5.18 -15.64 -8.77
CA ASP A 1 4.90 -15.03 -7.46
C ASP A 1 6.23 -14.67 -6.81
N PRO A 2 6.35 -13.50 -6.17
CA PRO A 2 7.55 -13.15 -5.41
C PRO A 2 7.80 -14.15 -4.28
N LEU A 3 9.06 -14.40 -3.97
CA LEU A 3 9.46 -15.23 -2.85
C LEU A 3 9.20 -14.47 -1.53
N ASN A 4 8.81 -15.19 -0.48
CA ASN A 4 8.75 -14.62 0.86
C ASN A 4 10.16 -14.55 1.49
N ASP A 5 10.30 -13.81 2.59
CA ASP A 5 11.60 -13.56 3.22
C ASP A 5 12.28 -14.85 3.69
N GLU A 6 11.54 -15.82 4.20
CA GLU A 6 12.07 -17.13 4.60
C GLU A 6 12.67 -17.90 3.43
N ALA A 7 11.97 -17.88 2.28
CA ALA A 7 12.46 -18.50 1.04
C ALA A 7 13.70 -17.78 0.50
N LEU A 8 13.74 -16.45 0.62
CA LEU A 8 14.91 -15.64 0.22
C LEU A 8 16.11 -15.92 1.12
N VAL A 9 15.94 -15.96 2.44
CA VAL A 9 17.02 -16.34 3.37
C VAL A 9 17.51 -17.75 3.10
N SER A 10 16.59 -18.70 2.82
CA SER A 10 16.97 -20.07 2.44
C SER A 10 17.76 -20.09 1.12
N LEU A 11 17.37 -19.29 0.15
CA LEU A 11 18.07 -19.14 -1.14
C LEU A 11 19.47 -18.55 -0.93
N ALA A 12 19.61 -17.52 -0.11
CA ALA A 12 20.90 -16.90 0.23
C ALA A 12 21.84 -17.90 0.91
N ARG A 13 21.35 -18.70 1.85
CA ARG A 13 22.13 -19.76 2.52
C ARG A 13 22.64 -20.80 1.51
N ARG A 14 21.82 -21.18 0.54
CA ARG A 14 22.23 -22.10 -0.53
C ARG A 14 23.28 -21.47 -1.46
N GLY A 15 23.15 -20.17 -1.76
CA GLY A 15 24.16 -19.42 -2.52
C GLY A 15 25.50 -19.38 -1.82
N LEU A 16 25.53 -19.13 -0.51
CA LEU A 16 26.73 -19.19 0.30
C LEU A 16 27.38 -20.57 0.31
N ALA A 17 26.58 -21.60 0.50
CA ALA A 17 27.08 -22.99 0.49
C ALA A 17 27.69 -23.37 -0.88
N ALA A 18 27.13 -22.87 -2.00
CA ALA A 18 27.67 -23.09 -3.33
C ALA A 18 29.05 -22.39 -3.53
N GLU A 19 29.30 -21.30 -2.84
CA GLU A 19 30.56 -20.56 -2.82
C GLU A 19 31.58 -21.10 -1.79
N GLY A 20 31.26 -22.20 -1.12
CA GLY A 20 32.11 -22.86 -0.11
C GLY A 20 32.15 -22.08 1.20
N LEU A 21 31.21 -21.19 1.44
CA LEU A 21 31.08 -20.43 2.68
C LEU A 21 30.01 -21.09 3.56
N ALA A 22 30.42 -21.72 4.65
CA ALA A 22 29.49 -22.36 5.55
C ALA A 22 28.67 -21.31 6.33
N ALA A 23 27.35 -21.46 6.36
CA ALA A 23 26.50 -20.80 7.33
C ALA A 23 26.83 -21.38 8.70
N GLY A 24 27.71 -20.75 9.44
CA GLY A 24 28.19 -21.04 10.79
C GLY A 24 27.44 -22.11 11.59
N ALA A 25 27.76 -23.37 11.36
CA ALA A 25 27.50 -24.46 12.26
C ALA A 25 28.85 -25.19 12.47
N GLY A 26 29.65 -24.69 13.39
CA GLY A 26 30.91 -25.30 13.76
C GLY A 26 31.35 -24.77 15.11
N ASP A 27 31.48 -25.68 16.06
CA ASP A 27 32.01 -25.51 17.42
C ASP A 27 33.30 -24.67 17.49
N ALA A 28 33.17 -23.34 17.58
CA ALA A 28 34.26 -22.47 18.01
C ALA A 28 33.65 -21.39 18.92
N VAL A 29 33.98 -21.56 20.18
CA VAL A 29 33.76 -20.63 21.29
C VAL A 29 34.46 -19.32 20.96
N ASP A 30 33.72 -18.35 20.48
CA ASP A 30 33.76 -16.90 20.64
C ASP A 30 32.97 -16.26 19.47
N GLN A 31 31.76 -15.96 19.73
CA GLN A 31 30.73 -15.21 18.99
C GLN A 31 31.10 -14.60 17.62
N PRO A 32 30.49 -15.10 16.52
CA PRO A 32 29.85 -14.25 15.55
C PRO A 32 28.59 -14.84 14.91
N GLY A 33 27.64 -15.33 15.70
CA GLY A 33 26.39 -15.90 15.15
C GLY A 33 25.34 -14.84 14.81
N ALA A 34 25.37 -13.68 15.45
CA ALA A 34 24.35 -12.66 15.29
C ALA A 34 24.52 -11.86 13.99
N ASP A 35 25.72 -11.40 13.68
CA ASP A 35 25.99 -10.55 12.50
C ASP A 35 25.71 -11.23 11.15
N PHE A 36 25.93 -12.53 11.04
CA PHE A 36 25.69 -13.29 9.83
C PHE A 36 24.20 -13.47 9.53
N THR A 37 23.41 -13.77 10.54
CA THR A 37 21.95 -13.94 10.38
C THR A 37 21.32 -12.62 10.02
N GLU A 38 21.72 -11.54 10.68
CA GLU A 38 21.24 -10.20 10.40
C GLU A 38 21.62 -9.73 8.97
N ALA A 39 22.82 -10.02 8.49
CA ALA A 39 23.25 -9.73 7.12
C ALA A 39 22.36 -10.44 6.07
N LEU A 40 21.97 -11.70 6.32
CA LEU A 40 21.05 -12.42 5.42
C LEU A 40 19.62 -11.89 5.45
N GLU A 41 19.15 -11.46 6.60
CA GLU A 41 17.83 -10.81 6.74
C GLU A 41 17.80 -9.47 6.01
N VAL A 42 18.83 -8.65 6.15
CA VAL A 42 18.97 -7.40 5.40
C VAL A 42 18.98 -7.65 3.89
N LEU A 43 19.71 -8.67 3.44
CA LEU A 43 19.77 -9.05 2.03
C LEU A 43 18.39 -9.53 1.52
N ALA A 44 17.65 -10.34 2.29
CA ALA A 44 16.33 -10.83 1.92
C ALA A 44 15.32 -9.70 1.81
N VAL A 45 15.28 -8.79 2.78
CA VAL A 45 14.42 -7.61 2.76
C VAL A 45 14.71 -6.73 1.54
N SER A 46 16.01 -6.49 1.23
CA SER A 46 16.41 -5.67 0.09
C SER A 46 16.01 -6.27 -1.27
N ALA A 47 15.93 -7.59 -1.35
CA ALA A 47 15.58 -8.29 -2.58
C ALA A 47 14.09 -8.23 -2.94
N ALA A 48 13.21 -7.80 -2.01
CA ALA A 48 11.78 -7.55 -2.22
C ALA A 48 11.05 -8.68 -3.00
N GLY A 49 11.41 -9.94 -2.73
CA GLY A 49 10.82 -11.12 -3.38
C GLY A 49 11.55 -11.57 -4.67
N ASP A 50 12.57 -10.83 -5.14
CA ASP A 50 13.35 -11.19 -6.34
C ASP A 50 14.59 -12.01 -5.97
N GLY A 51 14.50 -13.34 -6.17
CA GLY A 51 15.61 -14.25 -5.91
C GLY A 51 16.84 -14.03 -6.81
N ARG A 52 16.70 -13.46 -8.02
CA ARG A 52 17.81 -13.16 -8.91
C ARG A 52 18.59 -11.93 -8.37
N HIS A 53 17.86 -10.89 -7.98
CA HIS A 53 18.46 -9.71 -7.37
C HIS A 53 19.20 -10.08 -6.09
N LEU A 54 18.61 -10.90 -5.23
CA LEU A 54 19.24 -11.43 -4.02
C LEU A 54 20.58 -12.13 -4.33
N LEU A 55 20.59 -13.06 -5.29
CA LEU A 55 21.81 -13.83 -5.60
C LEU A 55 22.91 -12.94 -6.20
N THR A 56 22.56 -11.97 -7.06
CA THR A 56 23.53 -11.02 -7.63
C THR A 56 24.14 -10.14 -6.54
N THR A 57 23.32 -9.61 -5.62
CA THR A 57 23.80 -8.79 -4.49
C THR A 57 24.68 -9.62 -3.55
N LEU A 58 24.28 -10.87 -3.28
CA LEU A 58 25.06 -11.80 -2.46
C LEU A 58 26.45 -12.08 -3.06
N GLU A 59 26.55 -12.29 -4.38
CA GLU A 59 27.82 -12.52 -5.08
C GLU A 59 28.78 -11.33 -4.92
N VAL A 60 28.26 -10.11 -5.04
CA VAL A 60 29.04 -8.88 -4.83
C VAL A 60 29.46 -8.75 -3.36
N ALA A 61 28.55 -9.01 -2.41
CA ALA A 61 28.84 -8.95 -0.97
C ALA A 61 29.93 -9.97 -0.57
N ILE A 62 29.88 -11.18 -1.11
CA ILE A 62 30.93 -12.21 -0.92
C ILE A 62 32.28 -11.70 -1.47
N SER A 63 32.27 -11.04 -2.63
CA SER A 63 33.48 -10.49 -3.22
C SER A 63 34.11 -9.39 -2.36
N LEU A 64 33.27 -8.52 -1.77
CA LEU A 64 33.70 -7.48 -0.82
C LEU A 64 34.24 -8.10 0.47
N ALA A 65 33.56 -9.10 1.04
CA ALA A 65 34.03 -9.81 2.22
C ALA A 65 35.38 -10.49 2.00
N ARG A 66 35.59 -11.14 0.84
CA ARG A 66 36.85 -11.74 0.45
C ARG A 66 37.97 -10.68 0.31
N ALA A 67 37.66 -9.53 -0.29
CA ALA A 67 38.61 -8.42 -0.44
C ALA A 67 38.98 -7.82 0.93
N ARG A 68 38.08 -7.68 1.84
CA ARG A 68 38.28 -7.20 3.22
C ARG A 68 39.17 -8.15 4.03
N CYS A 69 38.98 -9.46 3.91
CA CYS A 69 39.75 -10.47 4.63
C CYS A 69 41.21 -10.64 4.07
N GLY A 70 41.53 -10.09 2.89
CA GLY A 70 42.84 -10.15 2.26
C GLY A 70 43.11 -11.44 1.50
N ALA A 71 44.03 -11.39 0.53
CA ALA A 71 44.33 -12.47 -0.44
C ALA A 71 45.02 -13.73 0.15
N GLY A 72 45.14 -13.85 1.45
CA GLY A 72 45.80 -14.97 2.16
C GLY A 72 44.88 -15.90 2.93
N VAL A 73 43.60 -15.62 3.01
CA VAL A 73 42.63 -16.44 3.76
C VAL A 73 41.93 -17.39 2.80
N HIS A 74 42.47 -18.63 2.70
CA HIS A 74 41.81 -19.70 1.95
C HIS A 74 40.73 -20.37 2.81
N GLY A 75 39.51 -20.46 2.28
CA GLY A 75 38.46 -21.40 2.59
C GLY A 75 37.55 -21.02 3.76
N ASP A 76 37.84 -21.28 4.97
CA ASP A 76 36.83 -21.47 6.04
C ASP A 76 36.56 -20.28 6.97
N ARG A 77 37.03 -19.06 6.64
CA ARG A 77 36.92 -17.89 7.55
C ARG A 77 36.48 -16.58 6.89
N VAL A 78 35.82 -16.60 5.74
CA VAL A 78 35.20 -15.40 5.23
C VAL A 78 33.84 -15.24 5.91
N VAL A 79 33.74 -14.27 6.79
CA VAL A 79 32.48 -13.90 7.46
C VAL A 79 31.85 -12.77 6.69
N LEU A 80 30.65 -12.99 6.17
CA LEU A 80 29.85 -11.96 5.54
C LEU A 80 29.35 -11.01 6.65
N SER A 81 29.68 -9.74 6.57
CA SER A 81 29.17 -8.72 7.48
C SER A 81 28.04 -7.91 6.85
N ILE A 82 27.35 -7.16 7.67
CA ILE A 82 26.31 -6.22 7.19
C ILE A 82 26.95 -5.17 6.27
N GLU A 83 28.13 -4.69 6.59
CA GLU A 83 28.87 -3.72 5.76
C GLU A 83 29.17 -4.26 4.37
N ASP A 84 29.45 -5.56 4.23
CA ASP A 84 29.68 -6.19 2.93
C ASP A 84 28.40 -6.23 2.10
N VAL A 85 27.25 -6.53 2.73
CA VAL A 85 25.93 -6.51 2.08
C VAL A 85 25.55 -5.09 1.69
N GLU A 86 25.71 -4.12 2.59
CA GLU A 86 25.49 -2.70 2.31
C GLU A 86 26.36 -2.17 1.17
N GLY A 87 27.64 -2.56 1.17
CA GLY A 87 28.57 -2.24 0.10
C GLY A 87 28.15 -2.81 -1.26
N ALA A 88 27.60 -4.03 -1.26
CA ALA A 88 27.09 -4.69 -2.47
C ALA A 88 25.82 -4.04 -3.00
N MET A 89 24.98 -3.48 -2.14
CA MET A 89 23.77 -2.76 -2.50
C MET A 89 24.04 -1.36 -3.07
N GLY A 90 25.31 -0.93 -3.13
CA GLY A 90 25.70 0.40 -3.58
C GLY A 90 25.60 1.43 -2.45
N ALA A 91 26.75 1.83 -1.92
CA ALA A 91 26.91 2.66 -0.74
C ALA A 91 25.95 3.85 -0.68
N LYS A 92 24.91 3.73 0.08
CA LYS A 92 24.11 4.68 0.85
C LYS A 92 22.76 4.09 1.27
N ALA A 93 22.68 2.78 1.51
CA ALA A 93 21.53 2.24 2.23
C ALA A 93 21.53 2.88 3.63
N VAL A 94 20.69 3.91 3.79
CA VAL A 94 20.33 4.38 5.12
C VAL A 94 19.66 3.19 5.80
N ARG A 95 20.32 2.61 6.81
CA ARG A 95 19.81 1.46 7.56
C ARG A 95 18.38 1.72 8.01
N TYR A 96 17.47 0.95 7.48
CA TYR A 96 16.16 0.78 8.07
C TYR A 96 16.12 -0.56 8.78
N GLY A 97 16.09 -0.56 10.12
CA GLY A 97 15.49 -1.68 10.84
C GLY A 97 14.03 -1.78 10.42
N VAL A 98 13.40 -2.95 10.55
CA VAL A 98 11.98 -3.17 10.18
C VAL A 98 11.08 -2.10 10.81
N ASP A 99 11.36 -1.68 12.04
CA ASP A 99 10.62 -0.61 12.73
C ASP A 99 10.79 0.75 12.05
N ALA A 100 12.00 1.07 11.58
CA ALA A 100 12.28 2.32 10.88
C ALA A 100 11.63 2.40 9.48
N HIS A 101 11.43 1.25 8.80
CA HIS A 101 10.67 1.18 7.55
C HIS A 101 9.23 1.64 7.75
N TYR A 102 8.54 1.09 8.77
CA TYR A 102 7.16 1.49 9.09
C TYR A 102 7.07 2.95 9.55
N ASP A 103 8.07 3.45 10.28
CA ASP A 103 8.12 4.84 10.73
C ASP A 103 8.24 5.81 9.55
N VAL A 104 9.10 5.52 8.57
CA VAL A 104 9.29 6.35 7.38
C VAL A 104 8.06 6.32 6.48
N ALA A 105 7.50 5.15 6.23
CA ALA A 105 6.25 5.02 5.47
C ALA A 105 5.09 5.76 6.16
N SER A 106 5.03 5.72 7.50
CA SER A 106 4.05 6.45 8.30
C SER A 106 4.26 7.96 8.20
N ALA A 107 5.52 8.44 8.31
CA ALA A 107 5.87 9.84 8.17
C ALA A 107 5.54 10.37 6.77
N PHE A 108 5.82 9.57 5.72
CA PHE A 108 5.48 9.86 4.33
C PHE A 108 3.98 10.14 4.16
N ILE A 109 3.13 9.21 4.58
CA ILE A 109 1.68 9.37 4.44
C ILE A 109 1.14 10.49 5.33
N LYS A 110 1.65 10.63 6.57
CA LYS A 110 1.24 11.72 7.46
C LYS A 110 1.61 13.10 6.93
N SER A 111 2.72 13.23 6.22
CA SER A 111 3.12 14.49 5.56
C SER A 111 2.14 14.86 4.43
N ILE A 112 1.76 13.90 3.58
CA ILE A 112 0.76 14.11 2.53
C ILE A 112 -0.59 14.46 3.13
N ARG A 113 -1.04 13.73 4.15
CA ARG A 113 -2.26 14.01 4.92
C ARG A 113 -2.23 15.39 5.56
N GLY A 114 -1.08 15.79 6.09
CA GLY A 114 -0.84 17.12 6.67
C GLY A 114 -0.67 18.25 5.66
N SER A 115 -0.77 17.95 4.35
CA SER A 115 -0.63 18.95 3.26
C SER A 115 0.76 19.60 3.19
N ASP A 116 1.80 18.85 3.55
CA ASP A 116 3.20 19.28 3.45
C ASP A 116 3.89 18.54 2.29
N PRO A 117 3.98 19.16 1.08
CA PRO A 117 4.62 18.54 -0.06
C PRO A 117 6.13 18.40 0.10
N ASP A 118 6.80 19.30 0.81
CA ASP A 118 8.25 19.26 0.99
C ASP A 118 8.66 18.10 1.88
N ALA A 119 7.94 17.90 3.00
CA ALA A 119 8.12 16.72 3.84
C ALA A 119 7.76 15.44 3.08
N GLY A 120 6.67 15.43 2.31
CA GLY A 120 6.30 14.30 1.45
C GLY A 120 7.39 13.92 0.46
N LEU A 121 7.97 14.90 -0.23
CA LEU A 121 9.09 14.68 -1.16
C LEU A 121 10.37 14.21 -0.45
N TYR A 122 10.66 14.75 0.73
CA TYR A 122 11.80 14.30 1.53
C TYR A 122 11.69 12.82 1.91
N TRP A 123 10.52 12.41 2.43
CA TRP A 123 10.30 11.00 2.80
C TRP A 123 10.27 10.08 1.59
N LEU A 124 9.72 10.53 0.45
CA LEU A 124 9.80 9.80 -0.83
C LEU A 124 11.26 9.56 -1.22
N ALA A 125 12.08 10.61 -1.24
CA ALA A 125 13.49 10.51 -1.58
C ALA A 125 14.23 9.54 -0.64
N ARG A 126 13.94 9.63 0.67
CA ARG A 126 14.54 8.75 1.67
C ARG A 126 14.17 7.28 1.46
N MET A 127 12.92 6.98 1.08
CA MET A 127 12.46 5.62 0.74
C MET A 127 13.15 5.09 -0.52
N LEU A 128 13.24 5.90 -1.57
CA LEU A 128 13.89 5.52 -2.83
C LEU A 128 15.39 5.27 -2.65
N GLU A 129 16.10 6.14 -1.91
CA GLU A 129 17.54 5.98 -1.61
C GLU A 129 17.81 4.75 -0.71
N ALA A 130 16.83 4.36 0.12
CA ALA A 130 16.92 3.14 0.91
C ALA A 130 16.63 1.85 0.11
N GLY A 131 16.27 1.97 -1.18
CA GLY A 131 15.93 0.83 -2.05
C GLY A 131 14.52 0.30 -1.86
N GLU A 132 13.60 1.11 -1.30
CA GLU A 132 12.21 0.72 -1.15
C GLU A 132 11.57 0.40 -2.52
N ASP A 133 10.77 -0.65 -2.57
CA ASP A 133 10.01 -1.00 -3.78
C ASP A 133 9.11 0.17 -4.22
N PRO A 134 9.34 0.76 -5.41
CA PRO A 134 8.52 1.87 -5.90
C PRO A 134 7.04 1.50 -6.05
N ARG A 135 6.71 0.21 -6.20
CA ARG A 135 5.33 -0.30 -6.22
C ARG A 135 4.69 -0.21 -4.84
N PHE A 136 5.46 -0.48 -3.77
CA PHE A 136 4.98 -0.28 -2.40
C PHE A 136 4.64 1.18 -2.17
N ILE A 137 5.52 2.11 -2.56
CA ILE A 137 5.29 3.56 -2.45
C ILE A 137 4.02 3.95 -3.23
N ALA A 138 3.90 3.50 -4.48
CA ALA A 138 2.72 3.77 -5.32
C ALA A 138 1.42 3.24 -4.70
N ARG A 139 1.42 2.02 -4.14
CA ARG A 139 0.25 1.47 -3.41
C ARG A 139 -0.15 2.36 -2.23
N ARG A 140 0.81 2.86 -1.46
CA ARG A 140 0.54 3.77 -0.34
C ARG A 140 -0.11 5.07 -0.80
N LEU A 141 0.32 5.63 -1.94
CA LEU A 141 -0.26 6.83 -2.54
C LEU A 141 -1.71 6.59 -3.01
N VAL A 142 -1.98 5.46 -3.66
CA VAL A 142 -3.35 5.09 -4.09
C VAL A 142 -4.29 4.94 -2.89
N ILE A 143 -3.83 4.31 -1.81
CA ILE A 143 -4.61 4.19 -0.57
C ILE A 143 -4.88 5.57 0.03
N SER A 144 -3.85 6.42 0.18
CA SER A 144 -3.98 7.77 0.75
C SER A 144 -4.90 8.66 -0.08
N ALA A 145 -4.90 8.53 -1.41
CA ALA A 145 -5.83 9.23 -2.29
C ALA A 145 -7.30 8.94 -1.95
N SER A 146 -7.63 7.71 -1.58
CA SER A 146 -9.00 7.31 -1.19
C SER A 146 -9.29 7.53 0.28
N GLU A 147 -8.31 7.31 1.17
CA GLU A 147 -8.47 7.40 2.62
C GLU A 147 -8.50 8.84 3.11
N ASP A 148 -7.58 9.69 2.62
CA ASP A 148 -7.31 11.02 3.16
C ASP A 148 -7.92 12.16 2.33
N ILE A 149 -8.17 11.92 1.03
CA ILE A 149 -8.66 12.92 0.08
C ILE A 149 -10.09 12.57 -0.37
N GLY A 150 -10.33 11.34 -0.81
CA GLY A 150 -11.64 10.85 -1.18
C GLY A 150 -12.37 11.78 -2.16
N GLU A 151 -13.63 12.09 -1.85
CA GLU A 151 -14.49 12.94 -2.66
C GLU A 151 -14.20 14.45 -2.52
N ALA A 152 -13.28 14.87 -1.65
CA ALA A 152 -12.84 16.26 -1.63
C ALA A 152 -12.10 16.66 -2.92
N ASP A 153 -11.35 15.69 -3.50
CA ASP A 153 -10.81 15.78 -4.86
C ASP A 153 -10.88 14.42 -5.56
N PRO A 154 -11.94 14.17 -6.37
CA PRO A 154 -12.08 12.89 -7.09
C PRO A 154 -10.93 12.59 -8.06
N MET A 155 -10.15 13.59 -8.47
CA MET A 155 -8.99 13.40 -9.34
C MET A 155 -7.81 12.79 -8.60
N ALA A 156 -7.76 12.85 -7.27
CA ALA A 156 -6.65 12.31 -6.49
C ALA A 156 -6.41 10.82 -6.76
N LEU A 157 -7.47 10.00 -6.77
CA LEU A 157 -7.36 8.58 -7.08
C LEU A 157 -6.93 8.32 -8.51
N VAL A 158 -7.42 9.11 -9.48
CA VAL A 158 -7.04 9.01 -10.90
C VAL A 158 -5.55 9.31 -11.07
N VAL A 159 -5.07 10.40 -10.47
CA VAL A 159 -3.65 10.80 -10.53
C VAL A 159 -2.77 9.75 -9.84
N ALA A 160 -3.16 9.27 -8.67
CA ALA A 160 -2.40 8.24 -7.95
C ALA A 160 -2.33 6.92 -8.75
N THR A 161 -3.43 6.50 -9.37
CA THR A 161 -3.47 5.30 -10.20
C THR A 161 -2.64 5.45 -11.47
N ALA A 162 -2.71 6.60 -12.14
CA ALA A 162 -1.87 6.90 -13.29
C ALA A 162 -0.38 6.91 -12.92
N GLY A 163 -0.03 7.44 -11.73
CA GLY A 163 1.32 7.38 -11.19
C GLY A 163 1.79 5.95 -10.93
N ALA A 164 0.93 5.09 -10.37
CA ALA A 164 1.25 3.68 -10.16
C ALA A 164 1.50 2.94 -11.48
N GLN A 165 0.68 3.19 -12.51
CA GLN A 165 0.90 2.64 -13.85
C GLN A 165 2.19 3.16 -14.49
N ALA A 166 2.51 4.45 -14.30
CA ALA A 166 3.76 5.02 -14.80
C ALA A 166 4.99 4.37 -14.15
N VAL A 167 4.94 4.07 -12.85
CA VAL A 167 6.01 3.33 -12.14
C VAL A 167 6.26 1.97 -12.80
N GLU A 168 5.21 1.23 -13.16
CA GLU A 168 5.34 -0.06 -13.83
C GLU A 168 5.90 0.04 -15.25
N PHE A 169 5.52 1.08 -15.97
CA PHE A 169 5.88 1.26 -17.37
C PHE A 169 7.27 1.86 -17.56
N VAL A 170 7.62 2.87 -16.74
CA VAL A 170 8.86 3.65 -16.87
C VAL A 170 10.01 2.99 -16.12
N GLY A 171 9.78 2.55 -14.87
CA GLY A 171 10.82 2.03 -13.99
C GLY A 171 11.75 3.10 -13.42
N LEU A 172 12.58 2.72 -12.44
CA LEU A 172 13.62 3.58 -11.89
C LEU A 172 14.81 3.66 -12.84
N PRO A 173 15.53 4.79 -12.88
CA PRO A 173 15.42 5.93 -11.95
C PRO A 173 14.36 6.99 -12.32
N GLU A 174 13.78 6.98 -13.52
CA GLU A 174 12.91 8.05 -14.02
C GLU A 174 11.53 8.05 -13.34
N ALA A 175 11.01 6.91 -12.92
CA ALA A 175 9.72 6.79 -12.22
C ALA A 175 9.64 7.62 -10.92
N ARG A 176 10.79 8.01 -10.33
CA ARG A 176 10.85 8.96 -9.21
C ARG A 176 10.15 10.29 -9.52
N ILE A 177 10.19 10.74 -10.78
CA ILE A 177 9.57 11.99 -11.22
C ILE A 177 8.04 11.86 -11.19
N ASN A 178 7.53 10.71 -11.66
CA ASN A 178 6.09 10.42 -11.62
C ASN A 178 5.58 10.33 -10.18
N LEU A 179 6.32 9.63 -9.29
CA LEU A 179 6.00 9.56 -7.87
C LEU A 179 6.00 10.95 -7.20
N ALA A 180 7.01 11.78 -7.50
CA ALA A 180 7.09 13.13 -6.97
C ALA A 180 5.88 13.99 -7.39
N GLN A 181 5.45 13.90 -8.65
CA GLN A 181 4.25 14.61 -9.14
C GLN A 181 3.00 14.17 -8.37
N VAL A 182 2.83 12.86 -8.13
CA VAL A 182 1.71 12.34 -7.35
C VAL A 182 1.75 12.88 -5.90
N VAL A 183 2.91 12.84 -5.25
CA VAL A 183 3.09 13.36 -3.89
C VAL A 183 2.68 14.83 -3.80
N VAL A 184 3.16 15.68 -4.73
CA VAL A 184 2.80 17.10 -4.75
C VAL A 184 1.30 17.28 -4.95
N HIS A 185 0.68 16.57 -5.91
CA HIS A 185 -0.76 16.65 -6.16
C HIS A 185 -1.57 16.27 -4.92
N LEU A 186 -1.28 15.11 -4.32
CA LEU A 186 -2.01 14.62 -3.15
C LEU A 186 -1.80 15.50 -1.91
N SER A 187 -0.61 16.07 -1.75
CA SER A 187 -0.34 17.00 -0.64
C SER A 187 -1.15 18.29 -0.76
N GLN A 188 -1.35 18.80 -1.98
CA GLN A 188 -2.09 20.05 -2.23
C GLN A 188 -3.61 19.85 -2.33
N ALA A 189 -4.09 18.61 -2.53
CA ALA A 189 -5.51 18.32 -2.61
C ALA A 189 -6.22 18.61 -1.28
N PRO A 190 -7.48 19.10 -1.30
CA PRO A 190 -8.31 19.19 -0.10
C PRO A 190 -8.49 17.81 0.53
N LYS A 191 -8.60 17.74 1.86
CA LYS A 191 -8.62 16.49 2.61
C LYS A 191 -10.03 16.13 3.06
N SER A 192 -10.40 14.85 2.88
CA SER A 192 -11.60 14.24 3.44
C SER A 192 -11.42 12.75 3.63
N ASN A 193 -11.80 12.25 4.79
CA ASN A 193 -11.85 10.82 5.09
C ASN A 193 -13.30 10.28 5.14
N ARG A 194 -14.27 11.03 4.60
CA ARG A 194 -15.70 10.69 4.76
C ARG A 194 -16.08 9.36 4.13
N ALA A 195 -15.50 9.02 2.97
CA ALA A 195 -15.70 7.71 2.33
C ALA A 195 -15.14 6.56 3.18
N TYR A 196 -13.94 6.75 3.76
CA TYR A 196 -13.32 5.77 4.67
C TYR A 196 -14.17 5.53 5.92
N LEU A 197 -14.66 6.59 6.57
CA LEU A 197 -15.53 6.48 7.73
C LEU A 197 -16.85 5.81 7.38
N ALA A 198 -17.46 6.17 6.24
CA ALA A 198 -18.74 5.63 5.79
C ALA A 198 -18.70 4.11 5.58
N ILE A 199 -17.69 3.60 4.89
CA ILE A 199 -17.55 2.15 4.70
C ILE A 199 -17.23 1.43 6.01
N GLY A 200 -16.46 2.04 6.91
CA GLY A 200 -16.18 1.50 8.24
C GLY A 200 -17.44 1.36 9.10
N GLU A 201 -18.31 2.37 9.11
CA GLU A 201 -19.61 2.30 9.80
C GLU A 201 -20.50 1.21 9.22
N ALA A 202 -20.59 1.11 7.88
CA ALA A 202 -21.40 0.09 7.22
C ALA A 202 -20.91 -1.33 7.51
N ILE A 203 -19.59 -1.57 7.44
CA ILE A 203 -18.98 -2.86 7.81
C ILE A 203 -19.25 -3.18 9.28
N GLY A 204 -19.16 -2.18 10.16
CA GLY A 204 -19.47 -2.34 11.59
C GLY A 204 -20.92 -2.75 11.83
N ASP A 205 -21.90 -2.20 11.10
CA ASP A 205 -23.31 -2.59 11.21
C ASP A 205 -23.52 -4.04 10.75
N VAL A 206 -22.97 -4.41 9.60
CA VAL A 206 -23.03 -5.78 9.10
C VAL A 206 -22.37 -6.76 10.07
N GLY A 207 -21.21 -6.40 10.63
CA GLY A 207 -20.48 -7.21 11.62
C GLY A 207 -21.26 -7.41 12.94
N ARG A 208 -22.12 -6.47 13.30
CA ARG A 208 -23.05 -6.60 14.45
C ARG A 208 -24.33 -7.40 14.14
N GLY A 209 -24.45 -7.96 12.95
CA GLY A 209 -25.59 -8.75 12.55
C GLY A 209 -26.81 -7.92 12.07
N LEU A 210 -26.63 -6.62 11.79
CA LEU A 210 -27.68 -5.80 11.17
C LEU A 210 -27.80 -6.13 9.67
N VAL A 211 -28.06 -7.40 9.40
CA VAL A 211 -28.19 -7.95 8.04
C VAL A 211 -29.68 -8.15 7.76
N GLY A 212 -30.27 -7.24 6.98
CA GLY A 212 -31.66 -7.33 6.57
C GLY A 212 -31.82 -7.96 5.18
N GLU A 213 -33.04 -8.39 4.87
CA GLU A 213 -33.36 -8.83 3.52
C GLU A 213 -33.31 -7.67 2.52
N VAL A 214 -32.93 -7.97 1.27
CA VAL A 214 -33.00 -7.00 0.19
C VAL A 214 -34.45 -6.55 -0.01
N PRO A 215 -34.76 -5.26 0.00
CA PRO A 215 -36.14 -4.76 -0.23
C PRO A 215 -36.75 -5.34 -1.52
N PRO A 216 -38.03 -5.75 -1.53
CA PRO A 216 -38.66 -6.40 -2.69
C PRO A 216 -38.47 -5.65 -4.02
N PRO A 217 -38.57 -4.30 -4.07
CA PRO A 217 -38.35 -3.56 -5.31
C PRO A 217 -36.92 -3.74 -5.90
N LEU A 218 -35.93 -4.00 -5.06
CA LEU A 218 -34.52 -4.09 -5.48
C LEU A 218 -34.05 -5.51 -5.81
N ARG A 219 -34.93 -6.52 -5.58
CA ARG A 219 -34.60 -7.93 -5.84
C ARG A 219 -34.52 -8.20 -7.34
N ASP A 220 -33.61 -9.11 -7.73
CA ASP A 220 -33.42 -9.49 -9.12
C ASP A 220 -34.69 -10.05 -9.77
N THR A 221 -34.99 -9.59 -10.99
CA THR A 221 -36.16 -9.97 -11.80
C THR A 221 -35.84 -10.80 -13.03
N SER A 222 -34.59 -11.23 -13.20
CA SER A 222 -34.12 -11.95 -14.39
C SER A 222 -34.77 -13.33 -14.58
N GLY A 223 -35.24 -13.95 -13.49
CA GLY A 223 -35.91 -15.25 -13.50
C GLY A 223 -37.44 -15.19 -13.56
N GLN A 224 -38.10 -16.13 -14.27
CA GLN A 224 -39.57 -16.23 -14.25
C GLN A 224 -40.12 -16.52 -12.85
N ALA A 225 -39.42 -17.31 -12.05
CA ALA A 225 -39.79 -17.59 -10.67
C ALA A 225 -39.74 -16.33 -9.79
N SER A 226 -38.71 -15.50 -9.98
CA SER A 226 -38.55 -14.23 -9.26
C SER A 226 -39.69 -13.27 -9.51
N LYS A 227 -40.15 -13.16 -10.76
CA LYS A 227 -41.34 -12.32 -11.11
C LYS A 227 -42.62 -12.80 -10.45
N ARG A 228 -42.84 -14.13 -10.34
CA ARG A 228 -44.01 -14.72 -9.65
C ARG A 228 -43.99 -14.44 -8.15
N LEU A 229 -42.82 -14.29 -7.55
CA LEU A 229 -42.65 -13.96 -6.13
C LEU A 229 -42.71 -12.44 -5.85
N GLY A 230 -43.04 -11.62 -6.87
CA GLY A 230 -43.16 -10.17 -6.72
C GLY A 230 -41.86 -9.42 -6.62
N HIS A 231 -40.74 -10.04 -7.01
CA HIS A 231 -39.43 -9.36 -7.06
C HIS A 231 -39.50 -8.19 -8.05
N GLY A 232 -38.90 -7.05 -7.69
CA GLY A 232 -38.92 -5.84 -8.47
C GLY A 232 -40.22 -5.06 -8.48
N ALA A 233 -41.28 -5.57 -7.79
CA ALA A 233 -42.56 -4.88 -7.71
C ALA A 233 -42.41 -3.54 -6.98
N GLY A 234 -42.88 -2.47 -7.63
CA GLY A 234 -42.82 -1.13 -7.08
C GLY A 234 -41.48 -0.41 -7.26
N TYR A 235 -40.50 -1.01 -7.98
CA TYR A 235 -39.25 -0.30 -8.30
C TYR A 235 -39.55 0.89 -9.21
N ARG A 236 -39.11 2.05 -8.79
CA ARG A 236 -39.17 3.30 -9.56
C ARG A 236 -37.81 3.54 -10.22
N TYR A 237 -37.79 3.56 -11.56
CA TYR A 237 -36.55 3.73 -12.32
C TYR A 237 -36.16 5.21 -12.37
N PRO A 238 -35.00 5.59 -11.80
CA PRO A 238 -34.62 7.02 -11.70
C PRO A 238 -34.49 7.75 -13.03
N HIS A 239 -34.18 7.04 -14.12
CA HIS A 239 -34.06 7.66 -15.44
C HIS A 239 -35.41 8.03 -16.06
N ASP A 240 -36.53 7.56 -15.52
CA ASP A 240 -37.87 7.97 -15.94
C ASP A 240 -38.28 9.29 -15.26
N ASP A 241 -37.54 9.75 -14.25
CA ASP A 241 -37.78 10.99 -13.56
C ASP A 241 -36.85 12.11 -14.15
N PRO A 242 -37.41 13.30 -14.50
CA PRO A 242 -36.59 14.40 -15.07
C PRO A 242 -35.44 14.86 -14.19
N SER A 243 -35.52 14.66 -12.87
CA SER A 243 -34.44 14.97 -11.93
C SER A 243 -33.32 13.92 -11.89
N GLY A 244 -33.57 12.73 -12.50
CA GLY A 244 -32.67 11.57 -12.39
C GLY A 244 -32.60 10.99 -10.98
N TRP A 245 -33.60 11.31 -10.11
CA TRP A 245 -33.64 10.84 -8.74
C TRP A 245 -35.07 10.52 -8.34
N VAL A 246 -35.24 9.48 -7.53
CA VAL A 246 -36.53 9.10 -6.96
C VAL A 246 -36.38 8.80 -5.48
N ASP A 247 -37.34 9.24 -4.69
CA ASP A 247 -37.44 8.91 -3.26
C ASP A 247 -37.99 7.49 -3.12
N GLN A 248 -37.10 6.53 -2.86
CA GLN A 248 -37.47 5.14 -2.54
C GLN A 248 -36.45 4.54 -1.57
N GLN A 249 -36.87 3.51 -0.85
CA GLN A 249 -35.99 2.83 0.11
C GLN A 249 -35.02 1.90 -0.60
N TYR A 250 -33.73 2.11 -0.36
CA TYR A 250 -32.65 1.26 -0.87
C TYR A 250 -32.00 0.39 0.21
N LEU A 251 -32.12 0.78 1.47
CA LEU A 251 -31.57 0.02 2.60
C LEU A 251 -32.59 -0.99 3.13
N PRO A 252 -32.15 -2.14 3.68
CA PRO A 252 -32.99 -3.05 4.43
C PRO A 252 -33.67 -2.35 5.61
N ASP A 253 -34.85 -2.84 6.02
CA ASP A 253 -35.63 -2.27 7.11
C ASP A 253 -34.84 -2.10 8.42
N LEU A 254 -33.97 -3.06 8.75
CA LEU A 254 -33.16 -3.02 9.96
C LEU A 254 -32.20 -1.82 10.04
N VAL A 255 -31.84 -1.27 8.90
CA VAL A 255 -30.94 -0.12 8.78
C VAL A 255 -31.56 1.03 7.99
N ALA A 256 -32.88 0.97 7.76
CA ALA A 256 -33.63 2.07 7.15
C ALA A 256 -33.42 3.36 7.94
N GLY A 257 -33.15 4.45 7.24
CA GLY A 257 -32.81 5.73 7.88
C GLY A 257 -31.37 5.89 8.37
N ARG A 258 -30.50 4.88 8.26
CA ARG A 258 -29.06 5.06 8.48
C ARG A 258 -28.47 5.97 7.40
N THR A 259 -27.58 6.85 7.83
CA THR A 259 -26.74 7.67 6.94
C THR A 259 -25.30 7.34 7.20
N TYR A 260 -24.65 6.64 6.28
CA TYR A 260 -23.24 6.30 6.37
C TYR A 260 -22.36 7.42 5.80
N TYR A 261 -22.66 7.88 4.59
CA TYR A 261 -21.88 8.93 3.95
C TYR A 261 -22.41 10.32 4.31
N ARG A 262 -21.60 11.08 5.03
CA ARG A 262 -21.86 12.47 5.42
C ARG A 262 -20.77 13.34 4.82
N PRO A 263 -21.00 13.98 3.65
CA PRO A 263 -20.00 14.77 2.98
C PRO A 263 -19.51 15.91 3.87
N GLY A 264 -18.23 16.24 3.72
CA GLY A 264 -17.64 17.45 4.31
C GLY A 264 -17.95 18.71 3.51
N ASP A 265 -17.33 19.79 3.91
CA ASP A 265 -17.42 21.13 3.28
C ASP A 265 -16.15 21.49 2.47
N HIS A 266 -15.20 20.56 2.35
CA HIS A 266 -13.95 20.79 1.64
C HIS A 266 -14.00 20.34 0.18
N GLY A 267 -13.40 21.12 -0.71
CA GLY A 267 -13.21 20.78 -2.10
C GLY A 267 -14.53 20.45 -2.83
N TYR A 268 -14.53 19.33 -3.56
CA TYR A 268 -15.71 18.87 -4.30
C TYR A 268 -16.83 18.37 -3.39
N GLU A 269 -16.56 17.92 -2.17
CA GLU A 269 -17.60 17.45 -1.25
C GLU A 269 -18.62 18.53 -0.88
N ALA A 270 -18.25 19.81 -0.87
CA ALA A 270 -19.20 20.90 -0.70
C ALA A 270 -20.32 20.87 -1.77
N ARG A 271 -19.97 20.52 -3.02
CA ARG A 271 -20.96 20.35 -4.10
C ARG A 271 -21.79 19.09 -3.94
N VAL A 272 -21.19 18.02 -3.42
CA VAL A 272 -21.91 16.77 -3.10
C VAL A 272 -22.92 17.02 -1.97
N ALA A 273 -22.51 17.71 -0.91
CA ALA A 273 -23.38 18.11 0.20
C ALA A 273 -24.60 18.91 -0.29
N ALA A 274 -24.37 19.92 -1.12
CA ALA A 274 -25.46 20.73 -1.69
C ALA A 274 -26.45 19.89 -2.53
N ARG A 275 -25.95 18.94 -3.34
CA ARG A 275 -26.79 18.02 -4.12
C ARG A 275 -27.62 17.09 -3.24
N LEU A 276 -27.05 16.54 -2.17
CA LEU A 276 -27.76 15.66 -1.24
C LEU A 276 -28.80 16.44 -0.45
N ALA A 277 -28.49 17.65 0.00
CA ALA A 277 -29.46 18.52 0.67
C ALA A 277 -30.66 18.87 -0.23
N ALA A 278 -30.41 19.18 -1.52
CA ALA A 278 -31.48 19.43 -2.49
C ALA A 278 -32.41 18.23 -2.73
N ARG A 279 -31.96 17.01 -2.44
CA ARG A 279 -32.75 15.77 -2.53
C ARG A 279 -33.45 15.42 -1.21
N GLY A 280 -33.33 16.22 -0.16
CA GLY A 280 -33.83 15.88 1.18
C GLY A 280 -33.11 14.70 1.85
N ALA A 281 -31.95 14.30 1.33
CA ALA A 281 -31.24 13.10 1.73
C ALA A 281 -30.23 13.33 2.87
N VAL A 282 -30.04 14.56 3.35
CA VAL A 282 -29.12 14.88 4.46
C VAL A 282 -29.96 15.40 5.63
N PRO A 283 -29.94 14.75 6.81
CA PRO A 283 -30.41 15.39 8.03
C PRO A 283 -29.55 16.66 8.26
N SER A 284 -30.20 17.78 8.47
CA SER A 284 -29.52 18.98 8.98
C SER A 284 -28.67 18.62 10.20
N ALA A 285 -27.42 19.06 10.22
CA ALA A 285 -26.45 18.87 11.30
C ALA A 285 -26.96 19.39 12.65
#